data_2ae95ede86ab12a3e4664c0c568a3f77
#
_entry.id   2ae95ede86ab12a3e4664c0c568a3f77
#
_cell.length_a   1.000
_cell.length_b   1.000
_cell.length_c   1.000
_cell.angle_alpha   90.00
_cell.angle_beta   90.00
_cell.angle_gamma   90.00
#
_symmetry.space_group_name_H-M   'P 1'
#
loop_
_entity.id
_entity.type
_entity.pdbx_description
1 polymer ?
#
loop_
_entity_poly.entity_id
_entity_poly.type
_entity_poly.pdbx_seq_one_letter_code
_entity_poly.pdbx_strand_id
1 'polypeptide(L)' 'MCGILGIISRGDIISPMIDGLKNLAYRGYDSSGLATIYDQTIIKRRASGKIENLEKLLLSNPIKGNLGIAHTRWAT' A
#
# COMPACT_ATOMS: atom_id res chain seq x y z
N MET A 1 -12.24 -7.66 -7.59
CA MET A 1 -11.36 -8.71 -7.07
C MET A 1 -10.30 -8.11 -6.15
N CYS A 2 -9.97 -8.77 -5.06
CA CYS A 2 -8.95 -8.26 -4.16
C CYS A 2 -7.56 -8.72 -4.60
N GLY A 3 -6.56 -7.90 -4.34
CA GLY A 3 -5.16 -8.23 -4.60
C GLY A 3 -4.32 -7.98 -3.36
N ILE A 4 -3.28 -8.77 -3.20
CA ILE A 4 -2.36 -8.69 -2.06
C ILE A 4 -0.94 -8.81 -2.58
N LEU A 5 -0.04 -8.02 -2.00
CA LEU A 5 1.39 -8.17 -2.24
C LEU A 5 2.17 -7.97 -0.95
N GLY A 6 3.34 -8.56 -0.89
CA GLY A 6 4.25 -8.36 0.23
C GLY A 6 5.65 -8.11 -0.28
N ILE A 7 6.41 -7.29 0.42
CA ILE A 7 7.78 -6.95 0.05
C ILE A 7 8.67 -6.95 1.28
N ILE A 8 9.85 -7.52 1.13
CA ILE A 8 10.95 -7.35 2.07
C ILE A 8 12.17 -6.90 1.26
N SER A 9 12.86 -5.89 1.76
CA SER A 9 14.00 -5.31 1.04
C SER A 9 14.97 -4.68 2.04
N ARG A 10 16.15 -4.32 1.56
CA ARG A 10 17.12 -3.57 2.37
C ARG A 10 16.85 -2.07 2.36
N GLY A 11 16.08 -1.58 1.36
CA GLY A 11 15.72 -0.19 1.25
C GLY A 11 14.26 0.05 1.58
N ASP A 12 13.81 1.28 1.42
CA ASP A 12 12.41 1.63 1.62
C ASP A 12 11.54 0.98 0.56
N ILE A 13 10.38 0.47 0.96
CA ILE A 13 9.50 -0.31 0.10
C ILE A 13 8.24 0.44 -0.33
N ILE A 14 8.05 1.68 0.09
CA ILE A 14 6.79 2.39 -0.19
C ILE A 14 6.58 2.58 -1.70
N SER A 15 7.58 3.06 -2.41
CA SER A 15 7.46 3.25 -3.85
C SER A 15 7.24 1.94 -4.61
N PRO A 16 8.02 0.87 -4.36
CA PRO A 16 7.74 -0.42 -4.99
C PRO A 16 6.35 -0.97 -4.65
N MET A 17 5.85 -0.75 -3.43
CA MET A 17 4.51 -1.21 -3.05
C MET A 17 3.42 -0.47 -3.82
N ILE A 18 3.56 0.83 -3.99
CA ILE A 18 2.61 1.62 -4.80
C ILE A 18 2.62 1.13 -6.24
N ASP A 19 3.80 0.88 -6.81
CA ASP A 19 3.91 0.33 -8.16
C ASP A 19 3.20 -1.02 -8.27
N GLY A 20 3.39 -1.89 -7.27
CA GLY A 20 2.72 -3.17 -7.22
C GLY A 20 1.20 -3.04 -7.13
N LEU A 21 0.71 -2.11 -6.31
CA LEU A 21 -0.72 -1.86 -6.22
C LEU A 21 -1.29 -1.38 -7.54
N LYS A 22 -0.58 -0.53 -8.27
CA LYS A 22 -1.02 -0.07 -9.59
C LYS A 22 -1.14 -1.23 -10.57
N ASN A 23 -0.25 -2.21 -10.49
CA ASN A 23 -0.35 -3.41 -11.30
C ASN A 23 -1.56 -4.26 -10.94
N LEU A 24 -1.98 -4.27 -9.69
CA LEU A 24 -3.17 -5.01 -9.26
C LEU A 24 -4.47 -4.26 -9.57
N ALA A 25 -4.39 -2.97 -9.80
CA ALA A 25 -5.56 -2.10 -9.94
C ALA A 25 -6.42 -2.42 -11.17
N TYR A 26 -5.85 -3.05 -12.20
CA TYR A 26 -6.59 -3.37 -13.42
C TYR A 26 -7.79 -4.29 -13.16
N ARG A 27 -7.81 -4.97 -12.03
CA ARG A 27 -8.90 -5.89 -11.66
C ARG A 27 -10.10 -5.19 -11.06
N GLY A 28 -10.02 -3.88 -10.87
CA GLY A 28 -11.05 -3.13 -10.17
C GLY A 28 -10.87 -3.19 -8.66
N TYR A 29 -11.20 -2.10 -7.99
CA TYR A 29 -11.08 -1.99 -6.54
C TYR A 29 -11.80 -0.75 -6.06
N ASP A 30 -12.16 -0.70 -4.77
CA ASP A 30 -12.78 0.49 -4.17
C ASP A 30 -11.95 1.08 -3.05
N SER A 31 -10.91 0.40 -2.63
CA SER A 31 -10.00 0.93 -1.63
C SER A 31 -8.65 0.23 -1.74
N SER A 32 -7.63 0.85 -1.18
CA SER A 32 -6.28 0.28 -1.14
C SER A 32 -5.60 0.67 0.16
N GLY A 33 -4.60 -0.11 0.54
CA GLY A 33 -3.88 0.17 1.76
C GLY A 33 -2.56 -0.57 1.81
N LEU A 34 -1.73 -0.15 2.74
CA LEU A 34 -0.47 -0.81 3.01
C LEU A 34 -0.11 -0.70 4.48
N ALA A 35 0.74 -1.59 4.93
CA ALA A 35 1.27 -1.60 6.28
C ALA A 35 2.73 -1.98 6.24
N THR A 36 3.54 -1.30 7.03
CA THR A 36 4.97 -1.60 7.15
C THR A 36 5.32 -1.83 8.61
N ILE A 37 6.46 -2.49 8.82
CA ILE A 37 7.07 -2.58 10.15
C ILE A 37 8.29 -1.66 10.13
N TYR A 38 8.32 -0.72 11.05
CA TYR A 38 9.43 0.19 11.22
C TYR A 38 9.65 0.42 12.72
N ASP A 39 10.89 0.24 13.18
CA ASP A 39 11.25 0.40 14.58
C ASP A 39 10.34 -0.42 15.51
N GLN A 40 10.11 -1.68 15.15
CA GLN A 40 9.29 -2.64 15.90
C GLN A 40 7.81 -2.24 16.01
N THR A 41 7.36 -1.31 15.17
CA THR A 41 5.98 -0.82 15.19
C THR A 41 5.35 -1.06 13.83
N ILE A 42 4.10 -1.50 13.83
CA ILE A 42 3.32 -1.63 12.59
C ILE A 42 2.65 -0.29 12.31
N ILE A 43 2.91 0.25 11.13
CA ILE A 43 2.32 1.50 10.67
C ILE A 43 1.52 1.20 9.43
N LYS A 44 0.29 1.70 9.35
CA LYS A 44 -0.58 1.44 8.21
C LYS A 44 -1.20 2.72 7.67
N ARG A 45 -1.49 2.71 6.37
CA ARG A 45 -2.22 3.76 5.67
C ARG A 45 -3.19 3.10 4.71
N ARG A 46 -4.38 3.63 4.61
CA ARG A 46 -5.37 3.16 3.65
C ARG A 46 -6.26 4.32 3.21
N ALA A 47 -6.82 4.17 2.03
CA ALA A 47 -7.68 5.20 1.46
C ALA A 47 -8.75 4.55 0.59
N SER A 48 -9.93 5.12 0.61
CA SER A 48 -11.02 4.76 -0.31
C SER A 48 -10.77 5.38 -1.67
N GLY A 49 -11.32 4.77 -2.69
CA GLY A 49 -11.21 5.25 -4.05
C GLY A 49 -9.93 4.80 -4.72
N LYS A 50 -9.43 5.61 -5.63
CA LYS A 50 -8.28 5.26 -6.46
C LYS A 50 -6.97 5.28 -5.67
N ILE A 51 -5.98 4.57 -6.17
CA ILE A 51 -4.65 4.49 -5.55
C ILE A 51 -4.03 5.88 -5.41
N GLU A 52 -4.36 6.81 -6.29
CA GLU A 52 -3.91 8.20 -6.16
C GLU A 52 -4.29 8.82 -4.83
N ASN A 53 -5.42 8.42 -4.26
CA ASN A 53 -5.82 8.89 -2.93
C ASN A 53 -4.88 8.36 -1.84
N LEU A 54 -4.45 7.10 -1.97
CA LEU A 54 -3.44 6.55 -1.06
C LEU A 54 -2.10 7.27 -1.23
N GLU A 55 -1.70 7.54 -2.47
CA GLU A 55 -0.48 8.30 -2.73
C GLU A 55 -0.51 9.69 -2.08
N LYS A 56 -1.64 10.39 -2.20
CA LYS A 56 -1.80 11.71 -1.55
C LYS A 56 -1.70 11.60 -0.04
N LEU A 57 -2.31 10.57 0.54
CA LEU A 57 -2.23 10.33 1.98
C LEU A 57 -0.78 10.10 2.42
N LEU A 58 -0.02 9.34 1.64
CA LEU A 58 1.38 9.06 1.94
C LEU A 58 2.26 10.30 1.79
N LEU A 59 1.90 11.25 0.93
CA LEU A 59 2.62 12.52 0.84
C LEU A 59 2.41 13.39 2.07
N SER A 60 1.20 13.41 2.61
CA SER A 60 0.89 14.23 3.79
C SER A 60 1.22 13.51 5.10
N ASN A 61 1.18 12.19 5.12
CA ASN A 61 1.48 11.36 6.30
C ASN A 61 2.40 10.21 5.89
N PRO A 62 3.68 10.51 5.60
CA PRO A 62 4.58 9.49 5.10
C PRO A 62 4.89 8.43 6.15
N ILE A 63 5.13 7.23 5.66
CA ILE A 63 5.62 6.12 6.47
C ILE A 63 6.81 5.52 5.74
N LYS A 64 7.55 4.69 6.44
CA LYS A 64 8.69 3.99 5.86
C LYS A 64 8.83 2.60 6.46
N GLY A 65 9.66 1.79 5.85
CA GLY A 65 9.94 0.45 6.31
C GLY A 65 10.59 -0.35 5.19
N ASN A 66 11.08 -1.52 5.55
CA ASN A 66 11.70 -2.45 4.60
C ASN A 66 11.00 -3.80 4.56
N LEU A 67 9.90 -3.93 5.26
CA LEU A 67 9.04 -5.10 5.27
C LEU A 67 7.59 -4.62 5.35
N GLY A 68 6.76 -5.08 4.43
CA GLY A 68 5.38 -4.66 4.47
C GLY A 68 4.48 -5.46 3.56
N ILE A 69 3.18 -5.21 3.71
CA ILE A 69 2.14 -5.79 2.88
C ILE A 69 1.24 -4.67 2.35
N ALA A 70 0.63 -4.93 1.20
CA ALA A 70 -0.31 -3.99 0.61
C ALA A 70 -1.46 -4.75 -0.04
N HIS A 71 -2.58 -4.07 -0.24
CA HIS A 71 -3.76 -4.69 -0.83
C HIS A 71 -4.59 -3.69 -1.62
N THR A 72 -5.31 -4.22 -2.60
CA THR A 72 -6.48 -3.57 -3.16
C THR A 72 -7.70 -4.35 -2.69
N ARG A 73 -8.78 -3.65 -2.39
CA ARG A 73 -9.99 -4.27 -1.88
C ARG A 73 -11.18 -3.94 -2.78
N TRP A 74 -12.02 -4.94 -2.99
CA TRP A 74 -13.28 -4.79 -3.70
C TRP A 74 -14.41 -5.12 -2.73
N ALA A 75 -15.36 -4.21 -2.55
CA ALA A 75 -16.37 -4.32 -1.49
C ALA A 75 -17.46 -5.35 -1.78
N THR A 76 -17.62 -5.76 -3.02
CA THR A 76 -18.69 -6.70 -3.39
C THR A 76 -18.18 -8.01 -3.95
#